data_cad1c72ca880eeec45711736b5574744
#
_entry.id   cad1c72ca880eeec45711736b5574744
#
_cell.length_a   1.000
_cell.length_b   1.000
_cell.length_c   1.000
_cell.angle_alpha   90.00
_cell.angle_beta   90.00
_cell.angle_gamma   90.00
#
_symmetry.space_group_name_H-M   'P 1'
#
loop_
_entity.id
_entity.type
_entity.pdbx_description
1 polymer ?
#
loop_
_entity_poly.entity_id
_entity_poly.type
_entity_poly.pdbx_seq_one_letter_code
_entity_poly.pdbx_strand_id
1 'polypeptide(L)'
;ELKKPKKRRELISKRNDENRSERETARREITEETGDPYPGKTDIRKVLLRRECGDQCVYCGEQFSGSNFFSDDAPIEIDHIIPRSLHWDDSFLNLALCHAKCNREKGDNTPAQVFSDEVIEQIRDRIRRFSGNEKTKRERFRRFTLAGAELSAYLEEFSRRQL
;
A
#
# COMPACT_ATOMS: atom_id res chain seq x y z
N GLU A 1 8.73 28.58 -15.24
CA GLU A 1 8.30 27.66 -14.16
C GLU A 1 8.20 28.43 -12.84
N LEU A 2 6.97 28.59 -12.32
CA LEU A 2 6.74 29.34 -11.08
C LEU A 2 7.29 28.52 -9.89
N LYS A 3 8.31 29.05 -9.21
CA LYS A 3 8.89 28.45 -8.02
C LYS A 3 7.80 28.32 -6.93
N LYS A 4 7.59 27.10 -6.41
CA LYS A 4 6.68 26.85 -5.29
C LYS A 4 7.01 27.77 -4.10
N PRO A 5 6.00 28.29 -3.36
CA PRO A 5 6.23 29.13 -2.18
C PRO A 5 7.21 28.49 -1.18
N LYS A 6 8.04 29.30 -0.51
CA LYS A 6 9.08 28.85 0.42
C LYS A 6 8.56 27.84 1.46
N LYS A 7 7.47 28.14 2.14
CA LYS A 7 6.82 27.25 3.12
C LYS A 7 6.46 25.86 2.54
N ARG A 8 5.98 25.81 1.28
CA ARG A 8 5.64 24.54 0.62
C ARG A 8 6.89 23.72 0.30
N ARG A 9 7.99 24.36 -0.06
CA ARG A 9 9.28 23.67 -0.30
C ARG A 9 9.85 23.10 1.00
N GLU A 10 9.80 23.84 2.10
CA GLU A 10 10.24 23.39 3.41
C GLU A 10 9.44 22.20 3.90
N LEU A 11 8.10 22.19 3.74
CA LEU A 11 7.25 21.04 4.08
C LEU A 11 7.58 19.81 3.24
N ILE A 12 7.82 19.98 1.93
CA ILE A 12 8.21 18.88 1.04
C ILE A 12 9.58 18.33 1.46
N SER A 13 10.57 19.19 1.74
CA SER A 13 11.90 18.78 2.19
C SER A 13 11.80 17.98 3.49
N LYS A 14 11.11 18.49 4.50
CA LYS A 14 10.91 17.80 5.77
C LYS A 14 10.29 16.42 5.58
N ARG A 15 9.25 16.31 4.76
CA ARG A 15 8.60 15.03 4.46
C ARG A 15 9.54 14.06 3.75
N ASN A 16 10.37 14.56 2.83
CA ASN A 16 11.36 13.71 2.14
C ASN A 16 12.43 13.20 3.10
N ASP A 17 12.86 14.02 4.07
CA ASP A 17 13.84 13.64 5.09
C ASP A 17 13.24 12.60 6.07
N GLU A 18 11.98 12.77 6.48
CA GLU A 18 11.24 11.79 7.27
C GLU A 18 11.13 10.45 6.52
N ASN A 19 10.68 10.46 5.27
CA ASN A 19 10.58 9.26 4.43
C ASN A 19 11.93 8.56 4.23
N ARG A 20 13.02 9.34 4.11
CA ARG A 20 14.38 8.78 4.01
C ARG A 20 14.76 8.08 5.30
N SER A 21 14.55 8.73 6.44
CA SER A 21 14.84 8.16 7.76
C SER A 21 14.06 6.86 8.01
N GLU A 22 12.78 6.83 7.68
CA GLU A 22 11.95 5.63 7.81
C GLU A 22 12.47 4.46 6.95
N ARG A 23 12.90 4.75 5.72
CA ARG A 23 13.49 3.74 4.83
C ARG A 23 14.83 3.22 5.32
N GLU A 24 15.68 4.09 5.86
CA GLU A 24 16.97 3.68 6.44
C GLU A 24 16.76 2.81 7.69
N THR A 25 15.76 3.13 8.52
CA THR A 25 15.42 2.29 9.67
C THR A 25 14.88 0.93 9.21
N ALA A 26 13.99 0.89 8.21
CA ALA A 26 13.50 -0.37 7.63
C ALA A 26 14.63 -1.21 7.05
N ARG A 27 15.58 -0.59 6.35
CA ARG A 27 16.75 -1.29 5.79
C ARG A 27 17.59 -1.95 6.88
N ARG A 28 17.86 -1.25 7.98
CA ARG A 28 18.60 -1.82 9.12
C ARG A 28 17.88 -3.01 9.75
N GLU A 29 16.58 -2.89 9.99
CA GLU A 29 15.77 -3.99 10.52
C GLU A 29 15.85 -5.23 9.64
N ILE A 30 15.71 -5.07 8.32
CA ILE A 30 15.80 -6.19 7.38
C ILE A 30 17.20 -6.81 7.42
N THR A 31 18.25 -5.99 7.41
CA THR A 31 19.64 -6.47 7.49
C THR A 31 19.90 -7.23 8.79
N GLU A 32 19.38 -6.76 9.93
CA GLU A 32 19.51 -7.44 11.21
C GLU A 32 18.75 -8.78 11.24
N GLU A 33 17.58 -8.84 10.61
CA GLU A 33 16.73 -10.05 10.59
C GLU A 33 17.23 -11.10 9.59
N THR A 34 17.68 -10.68 8.41
CA THR A 34 17.99 -11.58 7.29
C THR A 34 19.48 -11.80 7.06
N GLY A 35 20.32 -10.87 7.55
CA GLY A 35 21.74 -10.82 7.20
C GLY A 35 22.04 -10.21 5.83
N ASP A 36 21.03 -9.79 5.05
CA ASP A 36 21.22 -9.14 3.76
C ASP A 36 21.67 -7.67 3.95
N PRO A 37 22.88 -7.31 3.52
CA PRO A 37 23.37 -5.93 3.66
C PRO A 37 22.73 -4.95 2.65
N TYR A 38 22.02 -5.46 1.64
CA TYR A 38 21.44 -4.66 0.55
C TYR A 38 19.97 -5.01 0.27
N PRO A 39 19.05 -4.86 1.25
CA PRO A 39 17.65 -5.20 1.07
C PRO A 39 17.02 -4.47 -0.12
N GLY A 40 16.20 -5.20 -0.88
CA GLY A 40 15.50 -4.70 -2.04
C GLY A 40 14.42 -3.66 -1.72
N LYS A 41 14.01 -2.90 -2.74
CA LYS A 41 12.91 -1.92 -2.58
C LYS A 41 11.59 -2.57 -2.14
N THR A 42 11.34 -3.79 -2.58
CA THR A 42 10.14 -4.56 -2.24
C THR A 42 10.12 -4.89 -0.75
N ASP A 43 11.24 -5.35 -0.19
CA ASP A 43 11.32 -5.70 1.23
C ASP A 43 11.18 -4.47 2.13
N ILE A 44 11.82 -3.36 1.73
CA ILE A 44 11.64 -2.08 2.43
C ILE A 44 10.16 -1.65 2.41
N ARG A 45 9.47 -1.76 1.26
CA ARG A 45 8.04 -1.46 1.16
C ARG A 45 7.19 -2.40 2.02
N LYS A 46 7.51 -3.69 2.07
CA LYS A 46 6.81 -4.66 2.95
C LYS A 46 6.91 -4.23 4.41
N VAL A 47 8.09 -3.87 4.90
CA VAL A 47 8.28 -3.38 6.28
C VAL A 47 7.46 -2.12 6.55
N LEU A 48 7.49 -1.14 5.65
CA LEU A 48 6.74 0.10 5.82
C LEU A 48 5.23 -0.14 5.83
N LEU A 49 4.72 -1.00 4.96
CA LEU A 49 3.30 -1.40 4.94
C LEU A 49 2.92 -2.19 6.20
N ARG A 50 3.80 -3.10 6.68
CA ARG A 50 3.60 -3.85 7.93
C ARG A 50 3.47 -2.93 9.13
N ARG A 51 4.30 -1.90 9.24
CA ARG A 51 4.21 -0.88 10.31
C ARG A 51 2.88 -0.13 10.27
N GLU A 52 2.32 0.06 9.09
CA GLU A 52 1.05 0.74 8.91
C GLU A 52 -0.16 -0.16 9.21
N CYS A 53 -0.19 -1.38 8.69
CA CYS A 53 -1.32 -2.29 8.81
C CYS A 53 -1.23 -3.25 10.01
N GLY A 54 -0.10 -3.27 10.73
CA GLY A 54 0.22 -4.32 11.67
C GLY A 54 0.54 -5.64 10.98
N ASP A 55 0.59 -6.74 11.73
CA ASP A 55 0.89 -8.09 11.21
C ASP A 55 -0.35 -8.80 10.64
N GLN A 56 -1.19 -8.09 9.88
CA GLN A 56 -2.49 -8.60 9.44
C GLN A 56 -2.72 -8.38 7.94
N CYS A 57 -3.20 -9.41 7.25
CA CYS A 57 -3.63 -9.31 5.87
C CYS A 57 -4.85 -8.39 5.74
N VAL A 58 -4.79 -7.41 4.84
CA VAL A 58 -5.91 -6.48 4.64
C VAL A 58 -7.17 -7.18 4.13
N TYR A 59 -7.02 -8.25 3.34
CA TYR A 59 -8.14 -8.96 2.72
C TYR A 59 -8.83 -9.94 3.66
N CYS A 60 -8.12 -10.95 4.16
CA CYS A 60 -8.73 -11.99 5.01
C CYS A 60 -8.71 -11.67 6.51
N GLY A 61 -7.87 -10.74 6.94
CA GLY A 61 -7.74 -10.38 8.35
C GLY A 61 -6.91 -11.36 9.19
N GLU A 62 -6.39 -12.44 8.60
CA GLU A 62 -5.49 -13.35 9.30
C GLU A 62 -4.12 -12.70 9.51
N GLN A 63 -3.46 -13.04 10.61
CA GLN A 63 -2.12 -12.56 10.89
C GLN A 63 -1.10 -13.19 9.95
N PHE A 64 -0.07 -12.43 9.61
CA PHE A 64 1.08 -12.95 8.90
C PHE A 64 1.88 -13.84 9.86
N SER A 65 1.91 -15.14 9.57
CA SER A 65 2.62 -16.12 10.38
C SER A 65 4.00 -16.43 9.79
N GLY A 66 5.01 -16.50 10.64
CA GLY A 66 6.25 -17.17 10.35
C GLY A 66 7.45 -16.31 9.98
N SER A 67 8.60 -16.97 9.95
CA SER A 67 9.92 -16.43 9.74
C SER A 67 10.26 -16.03 8.29
N ASN A 68 9.35 -16.29 7.33
CA ASN A 68 9.63 -16.13 5.90
C ASN A 68 9.02 -14.87 5.29
N PHE A 69 9.05 -13.75 6.01
CA PHE A 69 8.44 -12.51 5.52
C PHE A 69 9.15 -11.96 4.27
N PHE A 70 10.46 -12.16 4.17
CA PHE A 70 11.32 -11.59 3.13
C PHE A 70 11.82 -12.59 2.07
N SER A 71 11.44 -13.88 2.18
CA SER A 71 11.87 -14.87 1.17
C SER A 71 11.11 -14.70 -0.15
N ASP A 72 11.70 -15.16 -1.25
CA ASP A 72 11.06 -15.16 -2.57
C ASP A 72 9.78 -16.04 -2.58
N ASP A 73 9.74 -17.08 -1.75
CA ASP A 73 8.59 -17.95 -1.53
C ASP A 73 7.66 -17.45 -0.41
N ALA A 74 7.85 -16.20 0.05
CA ALA A 74 7.05 -15.66 1.13
C ALA A 74 5.55 -15.69 0.78
N PRO A 75 4.70 -16.18 1.70
CA PRO A 75 3.26 -16.19 1.48
C PRO A 75 2.64 -14.78 1.58
N ILE A 76 3.48 -13.73 1.61
CA ILE A 76 3.11 -12.34 1.84
C ILE A 76 3.59 -11.50 0.66
N GLU A 77 2.67 -10.80 0.03
CA GLU A 77 2.90 -9.97 -1.15
C GLU A 77 2.42 -8.53 -0.96
N ILE A 78 2.94 -7.65 -1.79
CA ILE A 78 2.40 -6.30 -1.97
C ILE A 78 1.47 -6.33 -3.17
N ASP A 79 0.19 -6.07 -2.92
CA ASP A 79 -0.81 -5.93 -3.95
C ASP A 79 -1.03 -4.47 -4.35
N HIS A 80 -1.35 -4.24 -5.63
CA HIS A 80 -1.89 -2.98 -6.13
C HIS A 80 -3.41 -3.03 -6.03
N ILE A 81 -3.99 -2.24 -5.13
CA ILE A 81 -5.44 -2.20 -4.87
C ILE A 81 -6.21 -1.97 -6.18
N ILE A 82 -5.80 -0.97 -6.94
CA ILE A 82 -6.18 -0.82 -8.35
C ILE A 82 -5.07 -1.45 -9.18
N PRO A 83 -5.35 -2.50 -9.96
CA PRO A 83 -4.35 -3.24 -10.71
C PRO A 83 -3.54 -2.37 -11.68
N ARG A 84 -2.28 -2.71 -11.86
CA ARG A 84 -1.40 -2.04 -12.83
C ARG A 84 -1.89 -2.12 -14.27
N SER A 85 -2.63 -3.18 -14.61
CA SER A 85 -3.27 -3.34 -15.92
C SER A 85 -4.30 -2.25 -16.22
N LEU A 86 -4.96 -1.72 -15.19
CA LEU A 86 -5.93 -0.63 -15.32
C LEU A 86 -5.27 0.75 -15.23
N HIS A 87 -4.23 0.86 -14.40
CA HIS A 87 -3.65 2.15 -14.10
C HIS A 87 -2.31 2.02 -13.37
N TRP A 88 -1.31 2.75 -13.83
CA TRP A 88 0.03 2.73 -13.23
C TRP A 88 0.14 3.68 -12.05
N ASP A 89 -0.21 3.20 -10.84
CA ASP A 89 -0.06 3.93 -9.59
C ASP A 89 0.74 3.10 -8.56
N ASP A 90 2.01 3.43 -8.39
CA ASP A 90 2.93 2.81 -7.43
C ASP A 90 2.97 3.58 -6.09
N SER A 91 2.03 4.51 -5.87
CA SER A 91 1.96 5.24 -4.60
C SER A 91 1.57 4.31 -3.44
N PHE A 92 2.04 4.64 -2.24
CA PHE A 92 1.69 3.90 -1.02
C PHE A 92 0.18 3.80 -0.79
N LEU A 93 -0.60 4.76 -1.29
CA LEU A 93 -2.06 4.75 -1.20
C LEU A 93 -2.71 3.65 -2.03
N ASN A 94 -2.03 3.18 -3.08
CA ASN A 94 -2.48 2.09 -3.93
C ASN A 94 -1.87 0.74 -3.57
N LEU A 95 -1.08 0.66 -2.50
CA LEU A 95 -0.43 -0.58 -2.07
C LEU A 95 -1.09 -1.14 -0.82
N ALA A 96 -1.21 -2.46 -0.76
CA ALA A 96 -1.69 -3.22 0.38
C ALA A 96 -0.81 -4.43 0.64
N LEU A 97 -0.58 -4.75 1.92
CA LEU A 97 0.11 -5.96 2.32
C LEU A 97 -0.91 -7.08 2.51
N CYS A 98 -0.69 -8.22 1.87
CA CYS A 98 -1.63 -9.32 1.88
C CYS A 98 -0.96 -10.69 1.74
N HIS A 99 -1.72 -11.76 1.98
CA HIS A 99 -1.27 -13.10 1.62
C HIS A 99 -1.29 -13.29 0.10
N ALA A 100 -0.32 -14.03 -0.42
CA ALA A 100 -0.24 -14.38 -1.83
C ALA A 100 -1.52 -15.06 -2.35
N LYS A 101 -2.16 -15.91 -1.51
CA LYS A 101 -3.46 -16.52 -1.83
C LYS A 101 -4.57 -15.49 -2.05
N CYS A 102 -4.64 -14.46 -1.20
CA CYS A 102 -5.65 -13.40 -1.30
C CYS A 102 -5.40 -12.51 -2.51
N ASN A 103 -4.13 -12.24 -2.83
CA ASN A 103 -3.75 -11.51 -4.02
C ASN A 103 -4.16 -12.26 -5.30
N ARG A 104 -3.91 -13.57 -5.36
CA ARG A 104 -4.37 -14.41 -6.49
C ARG A 104 -5.89 -14.46 -6.61
N GLU A 105 -6.63 -14.52 -5.49
CA GLU A 105 -8.09 -14.48 -5.48
C GLU A 105 -8.62 -13.16 -6.05
N LYS A 106 -8.02 -12.03 -5.66
CA LYS A 106 -8.37 -10.71 -6.21
C LYS A 106 -8.04 -10.63 -7.71
N GLY A 107 -6.90 -11.16 -8.11
CA GLY A 107 -6.43 -11.12 -9.51
C GLY A 107 -6.31 -9.69 -10.03
N ASP A 108 -6.58 -9.53 -11.32
CA ASP A 108 -6.48 -8.25 -12.06
C ASP A 108 -7.76 -7.38 -11.93
N ASN A 109 -8.41 -7.45 -10.78
CA ASN A 109 -9.62 -6.70 -10.46
C ASN A 109 -9.39 -5.77 -9.26
N THR A 110 -10.27 -4.78 -9.09
CA THR A 110 -10.35 -4.06 -7.82
C THR A 110 -11.06 -4.93 -6.77
N PRO A 111 -10.81 -4.71 -5.47
CA PRO A 111 -11.44 -5.55 -4.43
C PRO A 111 -12.97 -5.59 -4.51
N ALA A 112 -13.63 -4.46 -4.77
CA ALA A 112 -15.09 -4.40 -4.90
C ALA A 112 -15.66 -5.15 -6.11
N GLN A 113 -14.84 -5.53 -7.08
CA GLN A 113 -15.27 -6.36 -8.21
C GLN A 113 -15.28 -7.86 -7.89
N VAL A 114 -14.59 -8.27 -6.81
CA VAL A 114 -14.36 -9.68 -6.49
C VAL A 114 -14.99 -10.07 -5.15
N PHE A 115 -14.83 -9.21 -4.14
CA PHE A 115 -15.27 -9.51 -2.79
C PHE A 115 -16.69 -8.98 -2.52
N SER A 116 -17.42 -9.65 -1.62
CA SER A 116 -18.74 -9.20 -1.21
C SER A 116 -18.70 -7.91 -0.38
N ASP A 117 -19.83 -7.24 -0.26
CA ASP A 117 -19.96 -6.01 0.53
C ASP A 117 -19.55 -6.24 2.00
N GLU A 118 -19.85 -7.41 2.58
CA GLU A 118 -19.43 -7.76 3.94
C GLU A 118 -17.92 -7.82 4.09
N VAL A 119 -17.21 -8.38 3.09
CA VAL A 119 -15.75 -8.42 3.08
C VAL A 119 -15.17 -7.01 2.93
N ILE A 120 -15.76 -6.17 2.08
CA ILE A 120 -15.36 -4.77 1.93
C ILE A 120 -15.55 -3.98 3.24
N GLU A 121 -16.64 -4.20 3.98
CA GLU A 121 -16.83 -3.58 5.31
C GLU A 121 -15.80 -4.07 6.34
N GLN A 122 -15.44 -5.36 6.34
CA GLN A 122 -14.38 -5.88 7.18
C GLN A 122 -13.02 -5.27 6.83
N ILE A 123 -12.73 -5.04 5.54
CA ILE A 123 -11.53 -4.32 5.08
C ILE A 123 -11.55 -2.89 5.62
N ARG A 124 -12.70 -2.20 5.58
CA ARG A 124 -12.87 -0.85 6.15
C ARG A 124 -12.48 -0.82 7.63
N ASP A 125 -12.96 -1.77 8.40
CA ASP A 125 -12.68 -1.84 9.83
C ASP A 125 -11.21 -2.12 10.14
N ARG A 126 -10.52 -2.89 9.28
CA ARG A 126 -9.08 -3.08 9.38
C ARG A 126 -8.33 -1.79 9.08
N ILE A 127 -8.67 -1.09 7.99
CA ILE A 127 -8.02 0.17 7.58
C ILE A 127 -8.19 1.27 8.64
N ARG A 128 -9.33 1.31 9.34
CA ARG A 128 -9.54 2.24 10.46
C ARG A 128 -8.51 2.08 11.57
N ARG A 129 -8.00 0.86 11.78
CA ARG A 129 -6.97 0.54 12.79
C ARG A 129 -5.54 0.76 12.30
N PHE A 130 -5.33 1.03 11.01
CA PHE A 130 -4.01 1.34 10.49
C PHE A 130 -3.41 2.58 11.17
N SER A 131 -2.09 2.63 11.25
CA SER A 131 -1.41 3.86 11.63
C SER A 131 -1.58 4.94 10.54
N GLY A 132 -1.36 6.21 10.91
CA GLY A 132 -1.49 7.31 9.96
C GLY A 132 -2.75 8.16 10.16
N ASN A 133 -2.87 9.19 9.34
CA ASN A 133 -3.97 10.15 9.47
C ASN A 133 -5.25 9.68 8.75
N GLU A 134 -6.40 10.19 9.20
CA GLU A 134 -7.72 9.79 8.70
C GLU A 134 -7.93 10.12 7.20
N LYS A 135 -7.29 11.15 6.68
CA LYS A 135 -7.35 11.49 5.25
C LYS A 135 -6.72 10.37 4.42
N THR A 136 -5.53 9.92 4.80
CA THR A 136 -4.82 8.83 4.13
C THR A 136 -5.62 7.53 4.17
N LYS A 137 -6.21 7.20 5.34
CA LYS A 137 -7.04 6.00 5.50
C LYS A 137 -8.27 6.04 4.58
N ARG A 138 -8.97 7.19 4.51
CA ARG A 138 -10.13 7.38 3.61
C ARG A 138 -9.75 7.28 2.14
N GLU A 139 -8.67 7.93 1.73
CA GLU A 139 -8.16 7.87 0.35
C GLU A 139 -7.75 6.45 -0.06
N ARG A 140 -7.14 5.70 0.85
CA ARG A 140 -6.82 4.30 0.62
C ARG A 140 -8.10 3.47 0.51
N PHE A 141 -9.02 3.58 1.49
CA PHE A 141 -10.26 2.80 1.49
C PHE A 141 -11.10 3.04 0.24
N ARG A 142 -11.16 4.28 -0.25
CA ARG A 142 -11.85 4.60 -1.50
C ARG A 142 -11.42 3.67 -2.66
N ARG A 143 -10.14 3.31 -2.75
CA ARG A 143 -9.64 2.42 -3.82
C ARG A 143 -10.18 1.01 -3.71
N PHE A 144 -10.47 0.54 -2.50
CA PHE A 144 -11.08 -0.78 -2.29
C PHE A 144 -12.53 -0.84 -2.74
N THR A 145 -13.24 0.28 -2.78
CA THR A 145 -14.67 0.36 -3.12
C THR A 145 -14.94 0.67 -4.59
N LEU A 146 -13.92 0.95 -5.38
CA LEU A 146 -14.10 1.34 -6.78
C LEU A 146 -14.52 0.14 -7.64
N ALA A 147 -15.67 0.28 -8.29
CA ALA A 147 -16.19 -0.67 -9.29
C ALA A 147 -17.05 0.07 -10.33
N GLY A 148 -17.36 -0.58 -11.45
CA GLY A 148 -18.29 -0.05 -12.46
C GLY A 148 -18.01 1.38 -12.89
N ALA A 149 -19.04 2.22 -12.90
CA ALA A 149 -18.96 3.62 -13.34
C ALA A 149 -18.02 4.48 -12.47
N GLU A 150 -17.95 4.23 -11.15
CA GLU A 150 -17.06 4.96 -10.25
C GLU A 150 -15.59 4.67 -10.55
N LEU A 151 -15.25 3.43 -10.85
CA LEU A 151 -13.90 3.04 -11.29
C LEU A 151 -13.54 3.75 -12.59
N SER A 152 -14.42 3.75 -13.57
CA SER A 152 -14.20 4.42 -14.86
C SER A 152 -13.94 5.92 -14.67
N ALA A 153 -14.76 6.60 -13.89
CA ALA A 153 -14.60 8.01 -13.57
C ALA A 153 -13.27 8.30 -12.85
N TYR A 154 -12.87 7.43 -11.91
CA TYR A 154 -11.59 7.55 -11.20
C TYR A 154 -10.40 7.45 -12.17
N LEU A 155 -10.42 6.46 -13.08
CA LEU A 155 -9.36 6.24 -14.06
C LEU A 155 -9.23 7.42 -15.05
N GLU A 156 -10.35 7.99 -15.50
CA GLU A 156 -10.36 9.18 -16.35
C GLU A 156 -9.77 10.40 -15.63
N GLU A 157 -10.18 10.66 -14.38
CA GLU A 157 -9.68 11.78 -13.59
C GLU A 157 -8.16 11.67 -13.38
N PHE A 158 -7.67 10.46 -13.12
CA PHE A 158 -6.25 10.23 -12.92
C PHE A 158 -5.45 10.46 -14.21
N SER A 159 -5.93 9.97 -15.34
CA SER A 159 -5.28 10.18 -16.64
C SER A 159 -5.14 11.66 -16.98
N ARG A 160 -6.15 12.48 -16.66
CA ARG A 160 -6.10 13.94 -16.86
C ARG A 160 -5.08 14.66 -15.97
N ARG A 161 -4.74 14.09 -14.80
CA ARG A 161 -3.74 14.69 -13.88
C ARG A 161 -2.30 14.40 -14.28
N GLN A 162 -2.09 13.43 -15.17
CA GLN A 162 -0.75 13.06 -15.68
C GLN A 162 -0.36 13.82 -16.96
N LEU A 163 -1.31 14.48 -17.61
CA LEU A 163 -1.08 15.38 -18.74
C LEU A 163 -0.79 16.80 -18.25
#